data_119ef1a826b416eb0636e1cefb083cc7
#
_entry.id   119ef1a826b416eb0636e1cefb083cc7
#
_cell.length_a   1.000
_cell.length_b   1.000
_cell.length_c   1.000
_cell.angle_alpha   90.00
_cell.angle_beta   90.00
_cell.angle_gamma   90.00
#
_symmetry.space_group_name_H-M   'P 1'
#
loop_
_entity.id
_entity.type
_entity.pdbx_description
1 polymer ?
#
loop_
_entity_poly.entity_id
_entity_poly.type
_entity_poly.pdbx_seq_one_letter_code
_entity_poly.pdbx_strand_id
1 'polypeptide(L)'
;MKWKIKGFALVSSIAITTLLTGCTLGLNPFGEKEKMDPPDVNYVKNAKDLKNEVGKSKETAKSITTELYLVDKNGYVVPASLPLPNTQSVAKQAIEYLVQDGPVSELLPNGFQALLPAETVVKSIDVQNGIATVDFSKEFKNYKAENETRMLQSVVWTLTQFDSIGSVVLRIEGKPLTEMPVSKTPISNKLTRQIGINTETTQLADVMNSHPITVYFVASNKKVNYYVPVTRRVSNASSNDVVAVVNELIKGATVGSNLDSDFASDLALIDTPVVGNGVASLNFNQNLYTSLTDKNKTVSKKLIDALVLSLTENKAIKQVSVTVNGSKELTGEDGKPLSAPVSRPNKVNTVAF
;
A
#
# COMPACT_ATOMS: atom_id res chain seq x y z
N MET A 1 65.48 -35.03 14.61
CA MET A 1 65.27 -35.59 15.94
C MET A 1 63.76 -35.98 15.98
N LYS A 2 63.36 -37.18 15.53
CA LYS A 2 63.14 -38.43 16.27
C LYS A 2 62.46 -38.15 17.65
N TRP A 3 61.21 -38.60 17.84
CA TRP A 3 60.66 -39.89 18.19
C TRP A 3 59.13 -39.82 18.10
N LYS A 4 58.36 -40.70 17.47
CA LYS A 4 57.93 -42.10 17.79
C LYS A 4 57.41 -42.24 19.22
N ILE A 5 56.21 -42.85 19.55
CA ILE A 5 55.68 -44.17 19.15
C ILE A 5 54.32 -44.37 19.95
N LYS A 6 53.38 -45.09 19.29
CA LYS A 6 52.46 -46.14 19.78
C LYS A 6 51.45 -45.81 20.90
N GLY A 7 50.21 -46.21 20.89
CA GLY A 7 49.58 -47.39 20.27
C GLY A 7 48.69 -48.05 21.30
N PHE A 8 47.64 -48.64 20.85
CA PHE A 8 46.88 -49.78 21.38
C PHE A 8 45.40 -49.56 21.60
N ALA A 9 44.72 -50.47 20.95
CA ALA A 9 43.31 -50.80 20.85
C ALA A 9 42.78 -51.43 22.17
N LEU A 10 41.45 -51.42 22.29
CA LEU A 10 40.69 -52.64 22.57
C LEU A 10 39.18 -52.38 22.54
N VAL A 11 38.56 -53.12 21.69
CA VAL A 11 37.23 -53.67 21.53
C VAL A 11 36.41 -53.82 22.84
N SER A 12 35.12 -53.45 22.82
CA SER A 12 34.07 -54.31 23.35
C SER A 12 32.70 -53.92 22.79
N SER A 13 32.08 -54.90 22.16
CA SER A 13 30.72 -54.91 21.68
C SER A 13 29.73 -55.03 22.83
N ILE A 14 28.63 -54.29 22.80
CA ILE A 14 27.35 -54.73 23.36
C ILE A 14 26.22 -54.16 22.47
N ALA A 15 25.48 -55.07 21.86
CA ALA A 15 24.23 -54.81 21.14
C ALA A 15 23.08 -54.67 22.16
N ILE A 16 22.29 -53.59 22.01
CA ILE A 16 20.92 -53.56 22.56
C ILE A 16 20.03 -52.90 21.51
N THR A 17 19.14 -53.68 20.95
CA THR A 17 18.01 -53.32 20.12
C THR A 17 16.91 -52.73 20.95
N THR A 18 16.52 -51.46 20.68
CA THR A 18 15.17 -50.98 21.00
C THR A 18 14.61 -50.18 19.83
N LEU A 19 13.51 -50.66 19.33
CA LEU A 19 12.62 -50.00 18.42
C LEU A 19 12.04 -48.76 19.06
N LEU A 20 12.20 -47.58 18.43
CA LEU A 20 11.33 -46.42 18.67
C LEU A 20 11.27 -45.55 17.40
N THR A 21 10.05 -45.34 17.00
CA THR A 21 9.51 -44.55 15.91
C THR A 21 10.21 -43.19 15.69
N GLY A 22 10.57 -42.96 14.41
CA GLY A 22 11.29 -41.77 13.98
C GLY A 22 10.42 -40.58 13.72
N CYS A 23 10.91 -39.40 14.16
CA CYS A 23 10.67 -38.13 13.53
C CYS A 23 11.98 -37.69 12.86
N THR A 24 12.06 -37.81 11.55
CA THR A 24 13.19 -37.32 10.78
C THR A 24 13.03 -35.79 10.58
N LEU A 25 13.79 -35.00 11.32
CA LEU A 25 14.15 -33.66 10.94
C LEU A 25 15.20 -33.73 9.82
N GLY A 26 14.74 -33.67 8.58
CA GLY A 26 15.61 -33.56 7.41
C GLY A 26 16.07 -32.11 7.22
N LEU A 27 17.30 -31.83 7.59
CA LEU A 27 18.01 -30.64 7.12
C LEU A 27 18.51 -30.92 5.70
N ASN A 28 17.87 -30.34 4.70
CA ASN A 28 18.33 -30.35 3.30
C ASN A 28 19.07 -29.02 3.03
N PRO A 29 20.37 -29.04 2.69
CA PRO A 29 21.17 -27.83 2.42
C PRO A 29 21.15 -27.37 0.96
N PHE A 30 20.27 -27.84 0.12
CA PHE A 30 20.12 -27.36 -1.25
C PHE A 30 18.66 -27.07 -1.53
N GLY A 31 18.35 -25.76 -1.62
CA GLY A 31 17.02 -25.28 -1.94
C GLY A 31 16.62 -25.65 -3.37
N GLU A 32 15.72 -26.62 -3.51
CA GLU A 32 14.91 -26.75 -4.70
C GLU A 32 13.87 -25.62 -4.70
N LYS A 33 13.82 -24.86 -5.78
CA LYS A 33 12.78 -23.91 -6.06
C LYS A 33 11.48 -24.67 -6.23
N GLU A 34 10.59 -24.59 -5.24
CA GLU A 34 9.22 -25.04 -5.41
C GLU A 34 8.59 -24.26 -6.56
N LYS A 35 8.29 -24.95 -7.65
CA LYS A 35 7.37 -24.48 -8.67
C LYS A 35 5.99 -24.43 -8.01
N MET A 36 5.48 -23.24 -7.76
CA MET A 36 4.09 -23.05 -7.40
C MET A 36 3.24 -23.30 -8.63
N ASP A 37 2.75 -24.53 -8.78
CA ASP A 37 1.65 -24.82 -9.70
C ASP A 37 0.37 -24.23 -9.08
N PRO A 38 -0.44 -23.49 -9.84
CA PRO A 38 -1.71 -23.00 -9.33
C PRO A 38 -2.64 -24.18 -9.04
N PRO A 39 -3.30 -24.22 -7.86
CA PRO A 39 -4.26 -25.26 -7.56
C PRO A 39 -5.48 -25.17 -8.47
N ASP A 40 -6.06 -26.32 -8.79
CA ASP A 40 -7.29 -26.45 -9.55
C ASP A 40 -8.43 -25.63 -8.91
N VAL A 41 -8.95 -24.66 -9.67
CA VAL A 41 -9.98 -23.75 -9.18
C VAL A 41 -11.36 -24.33 -9.52
N ASN A 42 -12.10 -24.74 -8.50
CA ASN A 42 -13.53 -25.00 -8.65
C ASN A 42 -14.28 -23.67 -8.78
N TYR A 43 -14.76 -23.37 -9.97
CA TYR A 43 -15.54 -22.18 -10.24
C TYR A 43 -16.92 -22.25 -9.60
N VAL A 44 -17.22 -21.35 -8.68
CA VAL A 44 -18.59 -21.08 -8.22
C VAL A 44 -19.33 -20.33 -9.32
N LYS A 45 -20.34 -20.96 -9.93
CA LYS A 45 -21.00 -20.47 -11.15
C LYS A 45 -22.09 -19.40 -10.92
N ASN A 46 -22.48 -19.11 -9.67
CA ASN A 46 -23.54 -18.14 -9.36
C ASN A 46 -23.41 -17.51 -7.99
N ALA A 47 -23.83 -16.24 -7.84
CA ALA A 47 -23.89 -15.50 -6.58
C ALA A 47 -24.78 -16.17 -5.49
N LYS A 48 -25.67 -17.09 -5.87
CA LYS A 48 -26.48 -17.86 -4.93
C LYS A 48 -25.70 -18.97 -4.23
N ASP A 49 -24.66 -19.50 -4.85
CA ASP A 49 -23.81 -20.54 -4.27
C ASP A 49 -22.90 -19.97 -3.19
N LEU A 50 -22.46 -18.71 -3.33
CA LEU A 50 -21.73 -17.95 -2.30
C LEU A 50 -22.56 -17.77 -1.02
N LYS A 51 -23.87 -17.49 -1.13
CA LYS A 51 -24.74 -17.37 0.05
C LYS A 51 -24.95 -18.68 0.81
N ASN A 52 -24.90 -19.82 0.13
CA ASN A 52 -25.03 -21.14 0.75
C ASN A 52 -23.75 -21.64 1.41
N GLU A 53 -22.57 -21.20 0.96
CA GLU A 53 -21.30 -21.54 1.60
C GLU A 53 -20.98 -20.64 2.79
N VAL A 54 -21.30 -19.34 2.72
CA VAL A 54 -21.15 -18.41 3.85
C VAL A 54 -22.07 -18.79 5.04
N GLY A 55 -23.19 -19.48 4.76
CA GLY A 55 -24.12 -19.94 5.81
C GLY A 55 -23.74 -21.28 6.48
N LYS A 56 -22.75 -22.03 5.98
CA LYS A 56 -22.39 -23.37 6.50
C LYS A 56 -21.02 -23.49 7.12
N SER A 57 -20.10 -22.58 6.92
CA SER A 57 -18.80 -22.59 7.58
C SER A 57 -18.78 -21.58 8.75
N LYS A 58 -19.19 -22.03 9.92
CA LYS A 58 -18.75 -21.49 11.22
C LYS A 58 -17.33 -21.93 11.55
N GLU A 59 -16.45 -21.98 10.59
CA GLU A 59 -15.00 -21.89 10.78
C GLU A 59 -14.63 -20.45 10.42
N THR A 60 -14.07 -19.74 11.38
CA THR A 60 -13.50 -18.41 11.21
C THR A 60 -12.44 -18.47 10.12
N ALA A 61 -12.84 -18.33 8.86
CA ALA A 61 -11.92 -18.13 7.76
C ALA A 61 -11.06 -16.93 8.13
N LYS A 62 -9.76 -17.15 8.34
CA LYS A 62 -8.80 -16.07 8.67
C LYS A 62 -8.91 -15.03 7.56
N SER A 63 -9.45 -13.85 7.85
CA SER A 63 -9.47 -12.74 6.92
C SER A 63 -8.10 -12.08 6.88
N ILE A 64 -7.69 -11.65 5.71
CA ILE A 64 -6.49 -10.82 5.49
C ILE A 64 -6.96 -9.41 5.18
N THR A 65 -6.41 -8.42 5.90
CA THR A 65 -6.67 -7.02 5.56
C THR A 65 -5.91 -6.66 4.30
N THR A 66 -6.65 -6.26 3.26
CA THR A 66 -6.10 -5.84 1.96
C THR A 66 -6.52 -4.41 1.68
N GLU A 67 -5.58 -3.60 1.21
CA GLU A 67 -5.85 -2.22 0.81
C GLU A 67 -6.35 -2.20 -0.65
N LEU A 68 -7.56 -1.72 -0.86
CA LEU A 68 -8.15 -1.54 -2.19
C LEU A 68 -8.25 -0.05 -2.50
N TYR A 69 -7.93 0.34 -3.71
CA TYR A 69 -8.08 1.73 -4.15
C TYR A 69 -9.44 1.92 -4.82
N LEU A 70 -10.38 2.45 -4.05
CA LEU A 70 -11.78 2.68 -4.41
C LEU A 70 -12.02 4.15 -4.72
N VAL A 71 -13.16 4.49 -5.30
CA VAL A 71 -13.54 5.90 -5.51
C VAL A 71 -14.51 6.37 -4.43
N ASP A 72 -14.22 7.53 -3.87
CA ASP A 72 -15.10 8.20 -2.92
C ASP A 72 -16.19 9.03 -3.62
N LYS A 73 -17.12 9.57 -2.84
CA LYS A 73 -18.22 10.44 -3.32
C LYS A 73 -17.76 11.71 -4.03
N ASN A 74 -16.52 12.17 -3.78
CA ASN A 74 -15.93 13.34 -4.41
C ASN A 74 -15.17 13.00 -5.70
N GLY A 75 -15.09 11.71 -6.04
CA GLY A 75 -14.40 11.21 -7.23
C GLY A 75 -12.90 10.96 -7.03
N TYR A 76 -12.39 10.98 -5.80
CA TYR A 76 -11.01 10.62 -5.50
C TYR A 76 -10.82 9.11 -5.43
N VAL A 77 -9.70 8.63 -5.96
CA VAL A 77 -9.22 7.26 -5.76
C VAL A 77 -8.53 7.19 -4.40
N VAL A 78 -9.06 6.36 -3.50
CA VAL A 78 -8.71 6.37 -2.08
C VAL A 78 -8.40 4.96 -1.61
N PRO A 79 -7.30 4.73 -0.88
CA PRO A 79 -7.03 3.45 -0.23
C PRO A 79 -8.09 3.16 0.83
N ALA A 80 -8.65 1.96 0.82
CA ALA A 80 -9.57 1.45 1.83
C ALA A 80 -9.10 0.07 2.29
N SER A 81 -8.81 -0.07 3.56
CA SER A 81 -8.37 -1.34 4.16
C SER A 81 -9.59 -2.20 4.52
N LEU A 82 -9.83 -3.26 3.75
CA LEU A 82 -10.96 -4.16 3.91
C LEU A 82 -10.51 -5.56 4.35
N PRO A 83 -11.28 -6.25 5.23
CA PRO A 83 -11.05 -7.64 5.58
C PRO A 83 -11.54 -8.54 4.43
N LEU A 84 -10.63 -9.08 3.63
CA LEU A 84 -10.95 -10.02 2.57
C LEU A 84 -10.72 -11.46 3.03
N PRO A 85 -11.44 -12.45 2.48
CA PRO A 85 -11.17 -13.86 2.74
C PRO A 85 -9.72 -14.22 2.42
N ASN A 86 -9.11 -15.07 3.24
CA ASN A 86 -7.74 -15.54 2.97
C ASN A 86 -7.72 -16.44 1.73
N THR A 87 -6.84 -16.14 0.78
CA THR A 87 -6.65 -16.89 -0.47
C THR A 87 -5.18 -16.97 -0.84
N GLN A 88 -4.82 -17.95 -1.63
CA GLN A 88 -3.46 -18.06 -2.19
C GLN A 88 -3.21 -17.02 -3.30
N SER A 89 -4.25 -16.49 -3.92
CA SER A 89 -4.18 -15.53 -5.03
C SER A 89 -4.61 -14.13 -4.59
N VAL A 90 -3.96 -13.56 -3.55
CA VAL A 90 -4.36 -12.29 -2.93
C VAL A 90 -4.39 -11.13 -3.94
N ALA A 91 -3.43 -11.06 -4.87
CA ALA A 91 -3.39 -10.02 -5.90
C ALA A 91 -4.58 -10.13 -6.87
N LYS A 92 -4.97 -11.36 -7.29
CA LYS A 92 -6.14 -11.58 -8.14
C LYS A 92 -7.41 -11.18 -7.42
N GLN A 93 -7.58 -11.65 -6.18
CA GLN A 93 -8.71 -11.29 -5.34
C GLN A 93 -8.83 -9.76 -5.18
N ALA A 94 -7.72 -9.06 -4.91
CA ALA A 94 -7.74 -7.61 -4.76
C ALA A 94 -8.30 -6.90 -6.00
N ILE A 95 -7.97 -7.37 -7.22
CA ILE A 95 -8.52 -6.81 -8.46
C ILE A 95 -9.97 -7.23 -8.70
N GLU A 96 -10.36 -8.46 -8.39
CA GLU A 96 -11.76 -8.90 -8.48
C GLU A 96 -12.67 -8.08 -7.56
N TYR A 97 -12.15 -7.63 -6.41
CA TYR A 97 -12.87 -6.74 -5.49
C TYR A 97 -12.93 -5.29 -5.94
N LEU A 98 -12.32 -4.90 -7.06
CA LEU A 98 -12.52 -3.60 -7.71
C LEU A 98 -13.65 -3.61 -8.76
N VAL A 99 -14.25 -4.76 -9.03
CA VAL A 99 -15.35 -4.90 -10.01
C VAL A 99 -16.67 -4.42 -9.41
N GLN A 100 -17.39 -3.56 -10.15
CA GLN A 100 -18.72 -3.09 -9.77
C GLN A 100 -19.69 -4.27 -9.70
N ASP A 101 -20.62 -4.22 -8.75
CA ASP A 101 -21.60 -5.27 -8.46
C ASP A 101 -20.97 -6.64 -8.16
N GLY A 102 -19.65 -6.65 -7.90
CA GLY A 102 -18.88 -7.83 -7.53
C GLY A 102 -18.84 -8.09 -6.01
N PRO A 103 -17.91 -8.93 -5.55
CA PRO A 103 -17.85 -9.37 -4.15
C PRO A 103 -17.68 -8.24 -3.13
N VAL A 104 -17.13 -7.09 -3.53
CA VAL A 104 -16.89 -5.94 -2.66
C VAL A 104 -18.17 -5.18 -2.29
N SER A 105 -19.25 -5.34 -3.05
CA SER A 105 -20.46 -4.49 -2.93
C SER A 105 -21.06 -4.50 -1.53
N GLU A 106 -20.97 -5.63 -0.81
CA GLU A 106 -21.45 -5.75 0.58
C GLU A 106 -20.47 -5.20 1.63
N LEU A 107 -19.21 -4.94 1.22
CA LEU A 107 -18.12 -4.48 2.09
C LEU A 107 -17.80 -2.99 1.88
N LEU A 108 -18.40 -2.36 0.85
CA LEU A 108 -18.11 -0.97 0.52
C LEU A 108 -18.59 -0.03 1.63
N PRO A 109 -17.71 0.88 2.07
CA PRO A 109 -18.12 1.96 2.94
C PRO A 109 -19.12 2.90 2.26
N ASN A 110 -19.97 3.53 3.04
CA ASN A 110 -20.90 4.53 2.52
C ASN A 110 -20.18 5.61 1.73
N GLY A 111 -20.55 5.80 0.46
CA GLY A 111 -19.98 6.79 -0.44
C GLY A 111 -18.70 6.36 -1.14
N PHE A 112 -18.34 5.06 -1.05
CA PHE A 112 -17.25 4.47 -1.83
C PHE A 112 -17.82 3.54 -2.90
N GLN A 113 -17.11 3.44 -4.03
CA GLN A 113 -17.51 2.64 -5.17
C GLN A 113 -16.31 1.90 -5.76
N ALA A 114 -16.55 0.68 -6.23
CA ALA A 114 -15.65 -0.03 -7.11
C ALA A 114 -15.69 0.58 -8.52
N LEU A 115 -14.62 0.47 -9.29
CA LEU A 115 -14.46 1.21 -10.56
C LEU A 115 -14.44 0.35 -11.80
N LEU A 116 -13.99 -0.91 -11.68
CA LEU A 116 -13.95 -1.77 -12.86
C LEU A 116 -15.38 -2.08 -13.30
N PRO A 117 -15.65 -2.09 -14.62
CA PRO A 117 -17.00 -2.36 -15.12
C PRO A 117 -17.58 -3.65 -14.57
N ALA A 118 -18.89 -3.66 -14.32
CA ALA A 118 -19.62 -4.88 -13.98
C ALA A 118 -19.34 -5.98 -15.05
N GLU A 119 -19.42 -7.23 -14.64
CA GLU A 119 -19.12 -8.41 -15.48
C GLU A 119 -17.65 -8.53 -15.94
N THR A 120 -16.75 -7.59 -15.56
CA THR A 120 -15.31 -7.76 -15.82
C THR A 120 -14.79 -8.99 -15.09
N VAL A 121 -14.19 -9.91 -15.83
CA VAL A 121 -13.54 -11.10 -15.29
C VAL A 121 -12.02 -10.89 -15.31
N VAL A 122 -11.37 -11.13 -14.17
CA VAL A 122 -9.91 -11.24 -14.09
C VAL A 122 -9.52 -12.65 -14.51
N LYS A 123 -9.12 -12.82 -15.79
CA LYS A 123 -8.77 -14.12 -16.35
C LYS A 123 -7.54 -14.72 -15.67
N SER A 124 -6.50 -13.91 -15.55
CA SER A 124 -5.27 -14.31 -14.86
C SER A 124 -4.52 -13.11 -14.27
N ILE A 125 -3.75 -13.37 -13.24
CA ILE A 125 -2.66 -12.50 -12.78
C ILE A 125 -1.40 -13.36 -12.67
N ASP A 126 -0.34 -12.93 -13.35
CA ASP A 126 0.98 -13.54 -13.26
C ASP A 126 1.96 -12.51 -12.69
N VAL A 127 2.72 -12.89 -11.67
CA VAL A 127 3.70 -12.01 -11.02
C VAL A 127 5.10 -12.58 -11.21
N GLN A 128 5.89 -11.94 -12.06
CA GLN A 128 7.26 -12.35 -12.35
C GLN A 128 8.20 -11.15 -12.30
N ASN A 129 9.31 -11.29 -11.58
CA ASN A 129 10.36 -10.26 -11.48
C ASN A 129 9.83 -8.88 -11.08
N GLY A 130 8.87 -8.83 -10.18
CA GLY A 130 8.24 -7.58 -9.71
C GLY A 130 7.23 -6.97 -10.66
N ILE A 131 6.81 -7.68 -11.70
CA ILE A 131 5.83 -7.24 -12.69
C ILE A 131 4.58 -8.09 -12.54
N ALA A 132 3.43 -7.46 -12.26
CA ALA A 132 2.12 -8.11 -12.30
C ALA A 132 1.52 -7.94 -13.69
N THR A 133 1.31 -9.04 -14.41
CA THR A 133 0.58 -9.05 -15.68
C THR A 133 -0.85 -9.47 -15.42
N VAL A 134 -1.79 -8.58 -15.66
CA VAL A 134 -3.23 -8.81 -15.45
C VAL A 134 -3.93 -8.96 -16.79
N ASP A 135 -4.63 -10.06 -17.00
CA ASP A 135 -5.47 -10.28 -18.18
C ASP A 135 -6.95 -10.20 -17.83
N PHE A 136 -7.63 -9.26 -18.47
CA PHE A 136 -9.06 -9.03 -18.30
C PHE A 136 -9.88 -9.59 -19.45
N SER A 137 -11.14 -9.86 -19.18
CA SER A 137 -12.13 -10.15 -20.21
C SER A 137 -12.48 -8.88 -21.01
N LYS A 138 -13.20 -9.05 -22.11
CA LYS A 138 -13.58 -7.94 -23.01
C LYS A 138 -14.47 -6.89 -22.33
N GLU A 139 -15.21 -7.25 -21.31
CA GLU A 139 -16.10 -6.38 -20.53
C GLU A 139 -15.35 -5.24 -19.83
N PHE A 140 -14.04 -5.40 -19.59
CA PHE A 140 -13.18 -4.33 -19.07
C PHE A 140 -13.28 -3.03 -19.89
N LYS A 141 -13.71 -3.08 -21.14
CA LYS A 141 -13.88 -1.91 -22.02
C LYS A 141 -15.19 -1.14 -21.77
N ASN A 142 -16.10 -1.66 -20.97
CA ASN A 142 -17.47 -1.14 -20.81
C ASN A 142 -17.54 -0.05 -19.73
N TYR A 143 -16.69 0.99 -19.82
CA TYR A 143 -16.67 2.11 -18.89
C TYR A 143 -16.88 3.46 -19.60
N LYS A 144 -17.23 4.48 -18.81
CA LYS A 144 -17.32 5.86 -19.29
C LYS A 144 -15.93 6.49 -19.36
N ALA A 145 -15.66 7.28 -20.41
CA ALA A 145 -14.38 7.96 -20.64
C ALA A 145 -13.86 8.71 -19.42
N GLU A 146 -14.73 9.35 -18.67
CA GLU A 146 -14.42 10.10 -17.45
C GLU A 146 -13.80 9.25 -16.32
N ASN A 147 -14.02 7.94 -16.33
CA ASN A 147 -13.51 7.00 -15.33
C ASN A 147 -12.18 6.37 -15.72
N GLU A 148 -11.71 6.55 -16.94
CA GLU A 148 -10.55 5.84 -17.49
C GLU A 148 -9.30 6.01 -16.63
N THR A 149 -8.95 7.24 -16.31
CA THR A 149 -7.77 7.54 -15.47
C THR A 149 -7.91 6.97 -14.06
N ARG A 150 -9.09 7.08 -13.46
CA ARG A 150 -9.36 6.55 -12.11
C ARG A 150 -9.28 5.03 -12.07
N MET A 151 -9.79 4.35 -13.11
CA MET A 151 -9.68 2.89 -13.24
C MET A 151 -8.21 2.46 -13.32
N LEU A 152 -7.42 3.15 -14.13
CA LEU A 152 -6.00 2.89 -14.27
C LEU A 152 -5.28 3.06 -12.93
N GLN A 153 -5.55 4.17 -12.24
CA GLN A 153 -5.02 4.45 -10.90
C GLN A 153 -5.43 3.38 -9.89
N SER A 154 -6.72 3.02 -9.85
CA SER A 154 -7.25 2.01 -8.94
C SER A 154 -6.53 0.66 -9.10
N VAL A 155 -6.38 0.16 -10.32
CA VAL A 155 -5.70 -1.11 -10.60
C VAL A 155 -4.22 -1.06 -10.22
N VAL A 156 -3.51 -0.02 -10.69
CA VAL A 156 -2.06 0.09 -10.48
C VAL A 156 -1.73 0.27 -8.99
N TRP A 157 -2.46 1.14 -8.30
CA TRP A 157 -2.20 1.41 -6.88
C TRP A 157 -2.61 0.23 -6.00
N THR A 158 -3.69 -0.48 -6.32
CA THR A 158 -4.08 -1.71 -5.62
C THR A 158 -3.03 -2.81 -5.76
N LEU A 159 -2.45 -3.01 -6.95
CA LEU A 159 -1.43 -4.04 -7.13
C LEU A 159 -0.07 -3.67 -6.55
N THR A 160 0.33 -2.41 -6.69
CA THR A 160 1.65 -1.96 -6.21
C THR A 160 1.73 -1.71 -4.70
N GLN A 161 0.65 -1.98 -3.96
CA GLN A 161 0.71 -2.08 -2.49
C GLN A 161 1.51 -3.31 -2.03
N PHE A 162 1.47 -4.39 -2.82
CA PHE A 162 2.23 -5.59 -2.50
C PHE A 162 3.72 -5.37 -2.75
N ASP A 163 4.56 -5.64 -1.76
CA ASP A 163 6.01 -5.42 -1.86
C ASP A 163 6.67 -6.19 -3.00
N SER A 164 6.07 -7.32 -3.41
CA SER A 164 6.53 -8.13 -4.53
C SER A 164 6.18 -7.53 -5.90
N ILE A 165 5.36 -6.46 -5.97
CA ILE A 165 4.87 -5.87 -7.24
C ILE A 165 5.32 -4.41 -7.34
N GLY A 166 6.23 -4.13 -8.28
CA GLY A 166 6.71 -2.78 -8.58
C GLY A 166 6.06 -2.16 -9.82
N SER A 167 5.53 -2.98 -10.72
CA SER A 167 4.89 -2.51 -11.95
C SER A 167 3.79 -3.44 -12.44
N VAL A 168 2.92 -2.92 -13.30
CA VAL A 168 1.72 -3.60 -13.79
C VAL A 168 1.69 -3.55 -15.33
N VAL A 169 1.34 -4.67 -15.93
CA VAL A 169 1.05 -4.80 -17.37
C VAL A 169 -0.41 -5.20 -17.51
N LEU A 170 -1.15 -4.47 -18.33
CA LEU A 170 -2.56 -4.76 -18.59
C LEU A 170 -2.75 -5.48 -19.91
N ARG A 171 -3.61 -6.49 -19.92
CA ARG A 171 -4.04 -7.23 -21.10
C ARG A 171 -5.57 -7.31 -21.16
N ILE A 172 -6.09 -7.42 -22.37
CA ILE A 172 -7.49 -7.79 -22.60
C ILE A 172 -7.50 -8.95 -23.58
N GLU A 173 -8.13 -10.07 -23.22
CA GLU A 173 -8.17 -11.28 -24.04
C GLU A 173 -6.76 -11.70 -24.50
N GLY A 174 -5.80 -11.67 -23.60
CA GLY A 174 -4.39 -12.05 -23.84
C GLY A 174 -3.55 -10.98 -24.57
N LYS A 175 -4.17 -9.89 -25.10
CA LYS A 175 -3.48 -8.85 -25.86
C LYS A 175 -3.03 -7.73 -24.94
N PRO A 176 -1.73 -7.36 -24.92
CA PRO A 176 -1.25 -6.26 -24.11
C PRO A 176 -1.85 -4.93 -24.59
N LEU A 177 -2.14 -4.05 -23.62
CA LEU A 177 -2.61 -2.70 -23.89
C LEU A 177 -1.42 -1.75 -24.02
N THR A 178 -1.43 -0.93 -25.07
CA THR A 178 -0.52 0.22 -25.27
C THR A 178 -1.27 1.55 -25.13
N GLU A 179 -2.58 1.49 -25.14
CA GLU A 179 -3.51 2.61 -24.90
C GLU A 179 -4.75 2.10 -24.17
N MET A 180 -5.41 2.95 -23.44
CA MET A 180 -6.70 2.62 -22.82
C MET A 180 -7.81 2.54 -23.89
N PRO A 181 -8.77 1.59 -23.71
CA PRO A 181 -9.72 1.26 -24.76
C PRO A 181 -10.66 2.38 -25.22
N VAL A 182 -11.09 3.26 -24.29
CA VAL A 182 -12.17 4.25 -24.57
C VAL A 182 -11.61 5.60 -25.01
N SER A 183 -10.84 6.28 -24.14
CA SER A 183 -10.29 7.62 -24.46
C SER A 183 -8.99 7.57 -25.25
N LYS A 184 -8.47 6.35 -25.51
CA LYS A 184 -7.19 6.17 -26.20
C LYS A 184 -6.01 6.80 -25.48
N THR A 185 -6.10 6.92 -24.15
CA THR A 185 -5.01 7.41 -23.34
C THR A 185 -3.79 6.49 -23.48
N PRO A 186 -2.65 6.98 -23.99
CA PRO A 186 -1.45 6.17 -24.12
C PRO A 186 -0.99 5.69 -22.75
N ILE A 187 -0.61 4.42 -22.64
CA ILE A 187 -0.09 3.85 -21.41
C ILE A 187 1.28 3.21 -21.65
N SER A 188 2.13 3.29 -20.65
CA SER A 188 3.41 2.57 -20.67
C SER A 188 3.17 1.06 -20.65
N ASN A 189 4.06 0.31 -21.29
CA ASN A 189 4.07 -1.15 -21.23
C ASN A 189 4.35 -1.70 -19.81
N LYS A 190 4.80 -0.85 -18.88
CA LYS A 190 4.96 -1.13 -17.45
C LYS A 190 4.45 0.08 -16.66
N LEU A 191 3.27 -0.05 -16.10
CA LEU A 191 2.66 0.98 -15.29
C LEU A 191 3.21 0.90 -13.86
N THR A 192 3.57 2.04 -13.29
CA THR A 192 4.04 2.18 -11.92
C THR A 192 3.29 3.31 -11.22
N ARG A 193 3.51 3.55 -9.94
CA ARG A 193 2.94 4.71 -9.23
C ARG A 193 3.35 6.07 -9.82
N GLN A 194 4.31 6.10 -10.76
CA GLN A 194 4.65 7.30 -11.53
C GLN A 194 3.49 7.84 -12.40
N ILE A 195 2.46 7.05 -12.68
CA ILE A 195 1.23 7.55 -13.32
C ILE A 195 0.50 8.57 -12.45
N GLY A 196 0.86 8.66 -11.16
CA GLY A 196 0.19 9.48 -10.17
C GLY A 196 -1.15 8.89 -9.70
N ILE A 197 -1.76 9.58 -8.74
CA ILE A 197 -3.12 9.34 -8.23
C ILE A 197 -3.76 10.67 -7.89
N ASN A 198 -5.03 10.87 -8.26
CA ASN A 198 -5.74 12.13 -8.00
C ASN A 198 -4.89 13.35 -8.36
N THR A 199 -4.28 13.31 -9.55
CA THR A 199 -3.26 14.28 -9.96
C THR A 199 -3.84 15.70 -10.01
N GLU A 200 -3.26 16.60 -9.24
CA GLU A 200 -3.55 18.02 -9.32
C GLU A 200 -2.64 18.69 -10.34
N THR A 201 -3.24 19.54 -11.19
CA THR A 201 -2.48 20.38 -12.10
C THR A 201 -1.82 21.50 -11.30
N THR A 202 -0.56 21.32 -10.93
CA THR A 202 0.22 22.37 -10.30
C THR A 202 0.63 23.40 -11.35
N GLN A 203 0.64 24.69 -10.95
CA GLN A 203 1.15 25.77 -11.79
C GLN A 203 2.70 25.75 -11.81
N LEU A 204 3.27 24.67 -12.31
CA LEU A 204 4.72 24.60 -12.51
C LEU A 204 5.05 25.25 -13.86
N ALA A 205 5.98 26.18 -13.83
CA ALA A 205 6.48 26.84 -15.03
C ALA A 205 7.23 25.87 -15.96
N ASP A 206 7.80 24.80 -15.41
CA ASP A 206 8.59 23.81 -16.14
C ASP A 206 8.19 22.38 -15.75
N VAL A 207 7.22 21.83 -16.50
CA VAL A 207 6.76 20.45 -16.32
C VAL A 207 7.84 19.42 -16.70
N MET A 208 8.71 19.76 -17.66
CA MET A 208 9.75 18.85 -18.13
C MET A 208 10.86 18.66 -17.09
N ASN A 209 11.11 19.67 -16.27
CA ASN A 209 12.09 19.63 -15.19
C ASN A 209 11.42 19.44 -13.83
N SER A 210 10.54 18.45 -13.76
CA SER A 210 9.79 18.15 -12.54
C SER A 210 9.50 16.65 -12.42
N HIS A 211 9.27 16.19 -11.21
CA HIS A 211 8.87 14.81 -10.91
C HIS A 211 7.64 14.76 -10.01
N PRO A 212 6.86 13.67 -10.05
CA PRO A 212 5.68 13.51 -9.21
C PRO A 212 6.08 13.10 -7.78
N ILE A 213 5.45 13.71 -6.78
CA ILE A 213 5.40 13.25 -5.40
C ILE A 213 3.95 13.02 -5.00
N THR A 214 3.70 12.15 -4.03
CA THR A 214 2.34 11.91 -3.52
C THR A 214 2.28 12.36 -2.07
N VAL A 215 1.31 13.23 -1.77
CA VAL A 215 0.99 13.74 -0.43
C VAL A 215 -0.42 13.33 -0.04
N TYR A 216 -0.66 13.17 1.27
CA TYR A 216 -1.94 12.74 1.78
C TYR A 216 -2.64 13.90 2.49
N PHE A 217 -3.88 14.16 2.07
CA PHE A 217 -4.79 15.09 2.72
C PHE A 217 -5.95 14.35 3.38
N VAL A 218 -6.76 15.06 4.15
CA VAL A 218 -7.90 14.49 4.86
C VAL A 218 -9.19 14.85 4.14
N ALA A 219 -10.04 13.87 3.88
CA ALA A 219 -11.42 14.08 3.49
C ALA A 219 -12.35 13.63 4.62
N SER A 220 -13.57 14.16 4.62
CA SER A 220 -14.59 13.83 5.60
C SER A 220 -15.86 13.30 4.94
N ASN A 221 -16.38 12.20 5.46
CA ASN A 221 -17.70 11.70 5.14
C ASN A 221 -18.53 11.58 6.42
N LYS A 222 -19.44 12.54 6.60
CA LYS A 222 -20.25 12.70 7.83
C LYS A 222 -19.34 12.88 9.06
N LYS A 223 -19.08 11.80 9.84
CA LYS A 223 -18.26 11.82 11.06
C LYS A 223 -16.93 11.07 10.93
N VAL A 224 -16.64 10.50 9.75
CA VAL A 224 -15.45 9.69 9.52
C VAL A 224 -14.48 10.47 8.64
N ASN A 225 -13.26 10.64 9.13
CA ASN A 225 -12.15 11.20 8.37
C ASN A 225 -11.37 10.06 7.71
N TYR A 226 -10.88 10.31 6.49
CA TYR A 226 -10.04 9.37 5.76
C TYR A 226 -8.96 10.12 4.96
N TYR A 227 -7.85 9.46 4.70
CA TYR A 227 -6.71 10.04 3.99
C TYR A 227 -6.83 9.79 2.49
N VAL A 228 -6.65 10.84 1.71
CA VAL A 228 -6.71 10.86 0.25
C VAL A 228 -5.33 11.16 -0.29
N PRO A 229 -4.70 10.24 -1.05
CA PRO A 229 -3.46 10.52 -1.74
C PRO A 229 -3.69 11.46 -2.91
N VAL A 230 -2.82 12.45 -3.06
CA VAL A 230 -2.84 13.41 -4.17
C VAL A 230 -1.43 13.54 -4.73
N THR A 231 -1.28 13.33 -6.03
CA THR A 231 -0.01 13.50 -6.71
C THR A 231 0.14 14.94 -7.20
N ARG A 232 1.24 15.56 -6.82
CA ARG A 232 1.70 16.86 -7.28
C ARG A 232 3.06 16.74 -7.96
N ARG A 233 3.32 17.61 -8.91
CA ARG A 233 4.65 17.69 -9.51
C ARG A 233 5.47 18.77 -8.82
N VAL A 234 6.71 18.44 -8.50
CA VAL A 234 7.67 19.34 -7.87
C VAL A 234 8.90 19.50 -8.74
N SER A 235 9.57 20.66 -8.65
CA SER A 235 10.76 20.93 -9.46
C SER A 235 11.92 20.01 -9.10
N ASN A 236 12.64 19.52 -10.09
CA ASN A 236 13.90 18.76 -9.93
C ASN A 236 15.04 19.63 -9.34
N ALA A 237 14.87 20.94 -9.28
CA ALA A 237 15.84 21.82 -8.59
C ALA A 237 15.86 21.61 -7.07
N SER A 238 14.79 21.01 -6.49
CA SER A 238 14.78 20.56 -5.10
C SER A 238 15.57 19.26 -5.00
N SER A 239 16.72 19.30 -4.32
CA SER A 239 17.59 18.13 -4.14
C SER A 239 17.11 17.16 -3.05
N ASN A 240 16.02 17.47 -2.34
CA ASN A 240 15.53 16.71 -1.20
C ASN A 240 14.01 16.54 -1.26
N ASP A 241 13.59 15.33 -1.66
CA ASP A 241 12.18 14.97 -1.78
C ASP A 241 11.42 15.07 -0.44
N VAL A 242 12.08 14.85 0.69
CA VAL A 242 11.47 14.98 2.01
C VAL A 242 11.06 16.43 2.25
N VAL A 243 11.93 17.39 1.89
CA VAL A 243 11.61 18.84 1.97
C VAL A 243 10.48 19.18 1.02
N ALA A 244 10.50 18.63 -0.21
CA ALA A 244 9.44 18.88 -1.18
C ALA A 244 8.08 18.37 -0.69
N VAL A 245 8.02 17.15 -0.14
CA VAL A 245 6.80 16.57 0.46
C VAL A 245 6.27 17.44 1.60
N VAL A 246 7.14 17.85 2.54
CA VAL A 246 6.73 18.69 3.67
C VAL A 246 6.20 20.04 3.19
N ASN A 247 6.87 20.67 2.23
CA ASN A 247 6.42 21.95 1.67
C ASN A 247 5.06 21.83 0.98
N GLU A 248 4.79 20.74 0.26
CA GLU A 248 3.47 20.53 -0.37
C GLU A 248 2.37 20.26 0.66
N LEU A 249 2.68 19.56 1.78
CA LEU A 249 1.75 19.41 2.90
C LEU A 249 1.43 20.75 3.58
N ILE A 250 2.45 21.61 3.79
CA ILE A 250 2.29 22.96 4.37
C ILE A 250 1.48 23.87 3.44
N LYS A 251 1.67 23.79 2.13
CA LYS A 251 0.81 24.51 1.17
C LYS A 251 -0.67 24.12 1.29
N GLY A 252 -0.94 22.95 1.86
CA GLY A 252 -2.30 22.46 2.07
C GLY A 252 -2.99 21.93 0.82
N ALA A 253 -4.25 21.55 0.97
CA ALA A 253 -5.09 21.08 -0.12
C ALA A 253 -5.51 22.25 -1.04
N THR A 254 -5.75 21.94 -2.31
CA THR A 254 -6.23 22.93 -3.28
C THR A 254 -7.62 23.44 -2.89
N VAL A 255 -7.81 24.75 -2.97
CA VAL A 255 -9.09 25.38 -2.65
C VAL A 255 -10.21 24.80 -3.52
N GLY A 256 -11.29 24.38 -2.88
CA GLY A 256 -12.44 23.73 -3.56
C GLY A 256 -12.29 22.22 -3.79
N SER A 257 -11.21 21.61 -3.35
CA SER A 257 -11.00 20.14 -3.46
C SER A 257 -11.83 19.30 -2.49
N ASN A 258 -12.48 19.90 -1.49
CA ASN A 258 -13.11 19.21 -0.36
C ASN A 258 -12.13 18.33 0.45
N LEU A 259 -10.86 18.70 0.44
CA LEU A 259 -9.80 18.10 1.25
C LEU A 259 -9.31 19.11 2.28
N ASP A 260 -8.98 18.61 3.46
CA ASP A 260 -8.48 19.39 4.58
C ASP A 260 -7.03 19.04 4.91
N SER A 261 -6.33 19.96 5.60
CA SER A 261 -4.97 19.78 6.07
C SER A 261 -4.82 20.43 7.44
N ASP A 262 -4.20 19.71 8.38
CA ASP A 262 -3.87 20.23 9.71
C ASP A 262 -2.49 20.95 9.73
N PHE A 263 -1.84 21.07 8.57
CA PHE A 263 -0.55 21.78 8.47
C PHE A 263 -0.78 23.29 8.45
N ALA A 264 -0.30 23.98 9.49
CA ALA A 264 -0.36 25.42 9.55
C ALA A 264 0.59 26.06 8.53
N SER A 265 0.21 27.20 7.95
CA SER A 265 1.01 27.87 6.91
C SER A 265 2.34 28.45 7.42
N ASP A 266 2.48 28.63 8.73
CA ASP A 266 3.68 29.09 9.43
C ASP A 266 4.49 27.96 10.07
N LEU A 267 4.08 26.70 9.83
CA LEU A 267 4.88 25.53 10.15
C LEU A 267 6.12 25.50 9.25
N ALA A 268 7.29 25.23 9.84
CA ALA A 268 8.53 25.19 9.09
C ALA A 268 9.48 24.14 9.63
N LEU A 269 10.26 23.54 8.73
CA LEU A 269 11.46 22.78 9.10
C LEU A 269 12.54 23.74 9.58
N ILE A 270 13.16 23.44 10.71
CA ILE A 270 14.28 24.21 11.29
C ILE A 270 15.59 23.78 10.62
N ASP A 271 15.74 22.47 10.40
CA ASP A 271 16.93 21.87 9.83
C ASP A 271 16.59 21.11 8.55
N THR A 272 17.60 20.86 7.72
CA THR A 272 17.44 19.96 6.56
C THR A 272 17.19 18.54 7.06
N PRO A 273 16.10 17.89 6.64
CA PRO A 273 15.80 16.52 7.01
C PRO A 273 16.90 15.54 6.60
N VAL A 274 17.15 14.55 7.45
CA VAL A 274 18.12 13.48 7.21
C VAL A 274 17.41 12.15 7.08
N VAL A 275 17.76 11.39 6.06
CA VAL A 275 17.28 10.01 5.87
C VAL A 275 18.44 9.05 6.13
N GLY A 276 18.27 8.17 7.12
CA GLY A 276 19.27 7.17 7.47
C GLY A 276 18.62 5.90 7.99
N ASN A 277 19.08 4.73 7.56
CA ASN A 277 18.57 3.42 7.98
C ASN A 277 17.04 3.26 7.83
N GLY A 278 16.47 3.88 6.78
CA GLY A 278 15.03 3.86 6.54
C GLY A 278 14.19 4.79 7.41
N VAL A 279 14.83 5.66 8.21
CA VAL A 279 14.16 6.66 9.06
C VAL A 279 14.39 8.05 8.48
N ALA A 280 13.31 8.79 8.20
CA ALA A 280 13.35 10.21 7.92
C ALA A 280 13.23 11.00 9.24
N SER A 281 14.25 11.79 9.56
CA SER A 281 14.29 12.63 10.77
C SER A 281 14.00 14.08 10.42
N LEU A 282 12.95 14.64 11.02
CA LEU A 282 12.48 16.00 10.77
C LEU A 282 12.45 16.79 12.08
N ASN A 283 12.88 18.07 12.01
CA ASN A 283 12.84 19.00 13.11
C ASN A 283 12.02 20.23 12.72
N PHE A 284 10.89 20.40 13.38
CA PHE A 284 9.95 21.49 13.11
C PHE A 284 10.05 22.60 14.14
N ASN A 285 9.54 23.78 13.78
CA ASN A 285 9.29 24.86 14.72
C ASN A 285 8.10 24.51 15.65
N GLN A 286 7.86 25.37 16.65
CA GLN A 286 6.80 25.16 17.65
C GLN A 286 5.37 25.15 17.08
N ASN A 287 5.17 25.58 15.85
CA ASN A 287 3.86 25.62 15.19
C ASN A 287 3.34 24.21 14.78
N LEU A 288 4.12 23.17 15.06
CA LEU A 288 3.66 21.78 14.98
C LEU A 288 2.67 21.42 16.10
N TYR A 289 2.72 22.12 17.25
CA TYR A 289 1.79 21.85 18.35
C TYR A 289 0.38 22.32 18.01
N THR A 290 -0.63 21.58 18.46
CA THR A 290 -2.05 21.95 18.29
C THR A 290 -2.39 23.25 19.03
N SER A 291 -1.65 23.57 20.08
CA SER A 291 -1.74 24.84 20.81
C SER A 291 -0.40 25.18 21.45
N LEU A 292 0.04 26.41 21.27
CA LEU A 292 1.27 26.93 21.87
C LEU A 292 1.21 27.08 23.39
N THR A 293 -0.01 27.14 23.95
CA THR A 293 -0.25 27.23 25.39
C THR A 293 -0.40 25.85 26.05
N ASP A 294 -0.45 24.78 25.26
CA ASP A 294 -0.59 23.41 25.76
C ASP A 294 0.72 22.94 26.43
N LYS A 295 0.64 22.74 27.76
CA LYS A 295 1.76 22.21 28.53
C LYS A 295 2.15 20.78 28.11
N ASN A 296 1.24 20.03 27.52
CA ASN A 296 1.45 18.64 27.09
C ASN A 296 2.15 18.52 25.73
N LYS A 297 2.41 19.64 25.03
CA LYS A 297 3.08 19.62 23.72
C LYS A 297 2.39 18.64 22.74
N THR A 298 1.06 18.77 22.64
CA THR A 298 0.23 17.85 21.85
C THR A 298 0.34 18.15 20.36
N VAL A 299 0.43 17.11 19.55
CA VAL A 299 0.50 17.17 18.08
C VAL A 299 -0.70 16.46 17.46
N SER A 300 -1.29 17.05 16.41
CA SER A 300 -2.42 16.46 15.70
C SER A 300 -2.08 15.08 15.14
N LYS A 301 -2.95 14.12 15.45
CA LYS A 301 -2.83 12.78 14.88
C LYS A 301 -2.98 12.80 13.35
N LYS A 302 -3.90 13.61 12.81
CA LYS A 302 -4.11 13.73 11.36
C LYS A 302 -2.86 14.26 10.67
N LEU A 303 -2.19 15.24 11.28
CA LEU A 303 -0.93 15.79 10.76
C LEU A 303 0.15 14.72 10.72
N ILE A 304 0.38 14.00 11.83
CA ILE A 304 1.40 12.94 11.90
C ILE A 304 1.10 11.82 10.90
N ASP A 305 -0.13 11.35 10.84
CA ASP A 305 -0.52 10.29 9.90
C ASP A 305 -0.33 10.75 8.44
N ALA A 306 -0.76 11.95 8.07
CA ALA A 306 -0.58 12.51 6.73
C ALA A 306 0.91 12.64 6.37
N LEU A 307 1.75 13.10 7.31
CA LEU A 307 3.20 13.20 7.15
C LEU A 307 3.82 11.82 6.92
N VAL A 308 3.49 10.84 7.77
CA VAL A 308 4.02 9.47 7.68
C VAL A 308 3.57 8.80 6.38
N LEU A 309 2.29 8.90 6.03
CA LEU A 309 1.76 8.33 4.78
C LEU A 309 2.46 8.92 3.56
N SER A 310 2.66 10.24 3.53
CA SER A 310 3.29 10.93 2.40
C SER A 310 4.77 10.58 2.26
N LEU A 311 5.53 10.58 3.34
CA LEU A 311 6.97 10.29 3.29
C LEU A 311 7.27 8.82 3.00
N THR A 312 6.43 7.90 3.50
CA THR A 312 6.60 6.46 3.27
C THR A 312 6.11 5.97 1.90
N GLU A 313 5.58 6.85 1.04
CA GLU A 313 5.40 6.56 -0.39
C GLU A 313 6.76 6.32 -1.07
N ASN A 314 7.81 6.99 -0.60
CA ASN A 314 9.18 6.61 -0.93
C ASN A 314 9.54 5.32 -0.16
N LYS A 315 9.64 4.19 -0.86
CA LYS A 315 9.91 2.87 -0.27
C LYS A 315 11.25 2.79 0.50
N ALA A 316 12.17 3.74 0.30
CA ALA A 316 13.39 3.85 1.09
C ALA A 316 13.14 4.37 2.52
N ILE A 317 12.00 5.03 2.76
CA ILE A 317 11.59 5.55 4.08
C ILE A 317 10.56 4.58 4.69
N LYS A 318 10.91 3.99 5.81
CA LYS A 318 10.04 3.06 6.54
C LYS A 318 9.40 3.68 7.77
N GLN A 319 10.06 4.69 8.33
CA GLN A 319 9.66 5.36 9.57
C GLN A 319 9.97 6.85 9.49
N VAL A 320 9.24 7.62 10.27
CA VAL A 320 9.40 9.06 10.40
C VAL A 320 9.63 9.42 11.87
N SER A 321 10.72 10.12 12.16
CA SER A 321 11.02 10.69 13.47
C SER A 321 10.78 12.19 13.44
N VAL A 322 10.03 12.70 14.40
CA VAL A 322 9.66 14.10 14.49
C VAL A 322 10.20 14.69 15.79
N THR A 323 10.78 15.89 15.69
CA THR A 323 11.18 16.72 16.83
C THR A 323 10.65 18.13 16.65
N VAL A 324 10.52 18.85 17.74
CA VAL A 324 10.16 20.28 17.73
C VAL A 324 11.22 21.06 18.50
N ASN A 325 11.89 22.01 17.83
CA ASN A 325 13.02 22.74 18.39
C ASN A 325 14.08 21.80 19.00
N GLY A 326 14.32 20.64 18.37
CA GLY A 326 15.24 19.61 18.85
C GLY A 326 14.71 18.70 19.97
N SER A 327 13.54 18.99 20.54
CA SER A 327 12.93 18.19 21.60
C SER A 327 12.15 16.99 21.01
N LYS A 328 12.34 15.80 21.61
CA LYS A 328 11.55 14.58 21.34
C LYS A 328 10.33 14.42 22.27
N GLU A 329 10.12 15.34 23.16
CA GLU A 329 9.02 15.32 24.14
C GLU A 329 7.73 15.78 23.46
N LEU A 330 7.15 14.93 22.63
CA LEU A 330 5.90 15.15 21.91
C LEU A 330 4.86 14.13 22.36
N THR A 331 3.61 14.57 22.44
CA THR A 331 2.47 13.73 22.78
C THR A 331 1.43 13.79 21.66
N GLY A 332 0.94 12.65 21.20
CA GLY A 332 -0.18 12.60 20.29
C GLY A 332 -1.51 12.98 20.96
N GLU A 333 -2.52 13.32 20.18
CA GLU A 333 -3.87 13.61 20.71
C GLU A 333 -4.48 12.42 21.47
N ASP A 334 -4.00 11.20 21.24
CA ASP A 334 -4.38 10.00 21.99
C ASP A 334 -3.64 9.82 23.33
N GLY A 335 -2.84 10.81 23.72
CA GLY A 335 -2.05 10.84 24.97
C GLY A 335 -0.78 9.98 24.92
N LYS A 336 -0.44 9.37 23.78
CA LYS A 336 0.76 8.55 23.64
C LYS A 336 1.98 9.40 23.28
N PRO A 337 3.17 9.07 23.85
CA PRO A 337 4.40 9.76 23.47
C PRO A 337 4.80 9.43 22.02
N LEU A 338 5.26 10.43 21.29
CA LEU A 338 5.80 10.32 19.94
C LEU A 338 7.34 10.34 19.92
N SER A 339 7.98 9.88 20.98
CA SER A 339 9.44 9.89 21.13
C SER A 339 10.17 8.87 20.25
N ALA A 340 9.47 7.81 19.80
CA ALA A 340 9.98 6.82 18.86
C ALA A 340 9.57 7.14 17.43
N PRO A 341 10.36 6.70 16.42
CA PRO A 341 9.97 6.84 15.02
C PRO A 341 8.63 6.14 14.72
N VAL A 342 7.78 6.82 13.96
CA VAL A 342 6.44 6.35 13.58
C VAL A 342 6.50 5.63 12.24
N SER A 343 5.98 4.40 12.18
CA SER A 343 5.86 3.61 10.94
C SER A 343 4.55 3.89 10.23
N ARG A 344 4.51 3.62 8.91
CA ARG A 344 3.25 3.63 8.16
C ARG A 344 2.23 2.69 8.83
N PRO A 345 1.00 3.13 9.06
CA PRO A 345 -0.05 2.25 9.58
C PRO A 345 -0.27 1.05 8.65
N ASN A 346 -0.40 -0.15 9.21
CA ASN A 346 -0.70 -1.35 8.43
C ASN A 346 -2.09 -1.32 7.78
N LYS A 347 -2.94 -0.40 8.23
CA LYS A 347 -4.32 -0.22 7.76
C LYS A 347 -4.56 1.25 7.56
N VAL A 348 -4.65 1.66 6.29
CA VAL A 348 -5.03 3.02 5.92
C VAL A 348 -6.54 3.04 5.69
N ASN A 349 -7.22 4.05 6.25
CA ASN A 349 -8.67 4.20 6.10
C ASN A 349 -9.45 2.93 6.45
N THR A 350 -9.24 2.44 7.66
CA THR A 350 -10.10 1.38 8.21
C THR A 350 -11.52 1.89 8.30
N VAL A 351 -12.40 1.28 7.56
CA VAL A 351 -13.80 1.63 7.60
C VAL A 351 -14.43 0.86 8.73
N ALA A 352 -14.83 1.56 9.78
CA ALA A 352 -15.79 1.04 10.72
C ALA A 352 -17.15 1.06 10.03
N PHE A 353 -17.73 -0.09 9.82
CA PHE A 353 -19.06 -0.28 9.29
C PHE A 353 -20.12 0.13 10.30
#